data_69b823536f41fc54925a5672826c2836
#
_entry.id   69b823536f41fc54925a5672826c2836
#
_cell.length_a   1.000
_cell.length_b   1.000
_cell.length_c   1.000
_cell.angle_alpha   90.00
_cell.angle_beta   90.00
_cell.angle_gamma   90.00
#
_symmetry.space_group_name_H-M   'P 1'
#
loop_
_entity.id
_entity.type
_entity.pdbx_description
1 polymer ?
#
loop_
_entity_poly.entity_id
_entity_poly.type
_entity_poly.pdbx_seq_one_letter_code
_entity_poly.pdbx_strand_id
1 'polypeptide(L)'
;MKKLFILSTIALLASGCSTYSASRYSISTDNVVALRSLNGKTLNVGAFSATTAGQKEIMCRGVGPIKTPDGEPFSEFVRKALLDELKMANSYSPSAPVTITGSLDAIDFSSNSGNWNLALTVKASNGKSMSVSESYAYTSSFYGETACNQTAQAFMPAVQNLVGKIVRSQEFIALISQ
;
A
#
# COMPACT_ATOMS: atom_id res chain seq x y z
N MET A 1 16.52 67.25 7.15
CA MET A 1 17.01 66.07 6.43
C MET A 1 16.22 64.86 6.95
N LYS A 2 15.16 64.47 6.23
CA LYS A 2 14.28 63.36 6.61
C LYS A 2 14.83 62.09 5.97
N LYS A 3 15.32 61.16 6.79
CA LYS A 3 15.76 59.82 6.34
C LYS A 3 14.51 58.94 6.16
N LEU A 4 14.21 58.64 4.90
CA LEU A 4 13.15 57.76 4.51
C LEU A 4 13.67 56.30 4.70
N PHE A 5 13.16 55.58 5.70
CA PHE A 5 13.40 54.16 5.88
C PHE A 5 12.43 53.42 4.96
N ILE A 6 12.95 52.86 3.86
CA ILE A 6 12.22 51.92 3.00
C ILE A 6 12.34 50.58 3.65
N LEU A 7 11.25 50.13 4.32
CA LEU A 7 11.09 48.77 4.85
C LEU A 7 10.72 47.86 3.67
N SER A 8 11.72 47.17 3.11
CA SER A 8 11.51 46.15 2.06
C SER A 8 10.96 44.89 2.71
N THR A 9 9.65 44.70 2.62
CA THR A 9 8.98 43.48 3.08
C THR A 9 9.22 42.40 2.04
N ILE A 10 10.18 41.52 2.27
CA ILE A 10 10.40 40.29 1.50
C ILE A 10 9.27 39.33 1.87
N ALA A 11 8.23 39.27 1.04
CA ALA A 11 7.22 38.19 1.13
C ALA A 11 7.88 36.89 0.65
N LEU A 12 8.28 36.04 1.62
CA LEU A 12 8.63 34.65 1.33
C LEU A 12 7.38 33.94 0.82
N LEU A 13 7.31 33.74 -0.48
CA LEU A 13 6.36 32.82 -1.11
C LEU A 13 6.77 31.40 -0.70
N ALA A 14 6.27 30.91 0.43
CA ALA A 14 6.32 29.52 0.80
C ALA A 14 5.37 28.76 -0.16
N SER A 15 5.87 28.39 -1.33
CA SER A 15 5.22 27.39 -2.18
C SER A 15 5.33 26.04 -1.46
N GLY A 16 4.41 25.77 -0.55
CA GLY A 16 4.28 24.47 0.10
C GLY A 16 3.93 23.44 -0.96
N CYS A 17 4.86 22.55 -1.32
CA CYS A 17 4.54 21.37 -2.11
C CYS A 17 3.51 20.55 -1.33
N SER A 18 2.27 20.48 -1.81
CA SER A 18 1.24 19.62 -1.23
C SER A 18 1.68 18.17 -1.37
N THR A 19 1.61 17.43 -0.26
CA THR A 19 1.87 15.99 -0.23
C THR A 19 0.62 15.29 0.26
N TYR A 20 0.19 14.25 -0.44
CA TYR A 20 -1.00 13.48 -0.10
C TYR A 20 -0.57 12.15 0.52
N SER A 21 -0.81 12.00 1.82
CA SER A 21 -0.47 10.78 2.55
C SER A 21 -1.64 9.81 2.55
N ALA A 22 -1.37 8.56 2.20
CA ALA A 22 -2.32 7.47 2.41
C ALA A 22 -2.62 7.28 3.89
N SER A 23 -3.77 6.69 4.20
CA SER A 23 -4.10 6.28 5.57
C SER A 23 -3.21 5.12 6.02
N ARG A 24 -2.93 5.05 7.32
CA ARG A 24 -2.30 3.86 7.91
C ARG A 24 -3.16 2.63 7.66
N TYR A 25 -2.50 1.48 7.52
CA TYR A 25 -3.23 0.23 7.30
C TYR A 25 -4.17 -0.05 8.47
N SER A 26 -5.38 -0.43 8.13
CA SER A 26 -6.40 -0.90 9.05
C SER A 26 -6.71 -2.37 8.77
N ILE A 27 -6.78 -3.18 9.80
CA ILE A 27 -7.06 -4.61 9.70
C ILE A 27 -8.45 -4.85 9.09
N SER A 28 -8.52 -5.78 8.12
CA SER A 28 -9.79 -6.24 7.56
C SER A 28 -10.31 -7.43 8.35
N THR A 29 -11.49 -7.29 8.92
CA THR A 29 -12.15 -8.40 9.64
C THR A 29 -12.32 -9.63 8.76
N ASP A 30 -12.71 -9.43 7.49
CA ASP A 30 -12.93 -10.53 6.55
C ASP A 30 -11.63 -11.30 6.22
N ASN A 31 -10.52 -10.59 6.11
CA ASN A 31 -9.22 -11.20 5.88
C ASN A 31 -8.76 -12.01 7.10
N VAL A 32 -8.95 -11.46 8.30
CA VAL A 32 -8.64 -12.17 9.57
C VAL A 32 -9.49 -13.44 9.71
N VAL A 33 -10.79 -13.38 9.40
CA VAL A 33 -11.67 -14.55 9.42
C VAL A 33 -11.19 -15.62 8.44
N ALA A 34 -10.82 -15.21 7.21
CA ALA A 34 -10.29 -16.13 6.21
C ALA A 34 -8.97 -16.79 6.68
N LEU A 35 -8.06 -16.01 7.27
CA LEU A 35 -6.79 -16.53 7.80
C LEU A 35 -7.00 -17.50 8.97
N ARG A 36 -7.97 -17.26 9.84
CA ARG A 36 -8.30 -18.19 10.94
C ARG A 36 -8.76 -19.55 10.46
N SER A 37 -9.35 -19.63 9.25
CA SER A 37 -9.72 -20.92 8.64
C SER A 37 -8.52 -21.80 8.23
N LEU A 38 -7.28 -21.28 8.33
CA LEU A 38 -6.06 -22.05 8.08
C LEU A 38 -5.74 -23.09 9.18
N ASN A 39 -6.64 -23.24 10.17
CA ASN A 39 -6.59 -24.30 11.18
C ASN A 39 -5.24 -24.38 11.95
N GLY A 40 -4.75 -23.22 12.41
CA GLY A 40 -3.54 -23.14 13.22
C GLY A 40 -2.22 -23.21 12.43
N LYS A 41 -2.26 -23.24 11.09
CA LYS A 41 -1.04 -23.07 10.29
C LYS A 41 -0.47 -21.68 10.48
N THR A 42 0.84 -21.60 10.69
CA THR A 42 1.56 -20.35 10.82
C THR A 42 2.51 -20.14 9.63
N LEU A 43 2.74 -18.88 9.31
CA LEU A 43 3.61 -18.42 8.22
C LEU A 43 4.59 -17.37 8.73
N ASN A 44 5.78 -17.34 8.14
CA ASN A 44 6.67 -16.20 8.23
C ASN A 44 6.51 -15.30 7.00
N VAL A 45 6.76 -13.99 7.18
CA VAL A 45 6.72 -13.00 6.09
C VAL A 45 8.10 -12.39 5.93
N GLY A 46 8.77 -12.74 4.84
CA GLY A 46 10.06 -12.21 4.44
C GLY A 46 9.94 -10.85 3.73
N ALA A 47 10.97 -10.47 3.00
CA ALA A 47 11.03 -9.20 2.30
C ALA A 47 10.06 -9.15 1.09
N PHE A 48 9.51 -7.96 0.82
CA PHE A 48 8.79 -7.66 -0.40
C PHE A 48 9.62 -6.68 -1.24
N SER A 49 9.75 -6.99 -2.51
CA SER A 49 10.34 -6.13 -3.54
C SER A 49 9.27 -5.45 -4.39
N ALA A 50 9.69 -4.58 -5.29
CA ALA A 50 8.83 -4.01 -6.32
C ALA A 50 9.61 -3.91 -7.65
N THR A 51 8.89 -3.88 -8.78
CA THR A 51 9.48 -3.66 -10.10
C THR A 51 10.25 -2.34 -10.14
N THR A 52 9.69 -1.27 -9.54
CA THR A 52 10.41 -0.02 -9.28
C THR A 52 10.93 -0.07 -7.84
N ALA A 53 12.21 -0.43 -7.70
CA ALA A 53 12.83 -0.60 -6.39
C ALA A 53 12.73 0.67 -5.54
N GLY A 54 12.27 0.53 -4.30
CA GLY A 54 12.22 1.61 -3.32
C GLY A 54 11.20 2.72 -3.63
N GLN A 55 10.25 2.51 -4.54
CA GLN A 55 9.23 3.49 -4.90
C GLN A 55 8.40 3.88 -3.66
N LYS A 56 8.49 5.14 -3.25
CA LYS A 56 7.84 5.70 -2.05
C LYS A 56 6.73 6.67 -2.37
N GLU A 57 6.66 7.12 -3.62
CA GLU A 57 5.74 8.15 -4.04
C GLU A 57 5.37 8.02 -5.52
N ILE A 58 4.17 8.47 -5.86
CA ILE A 58 3.69 8.58 -7.24
C ILE A 58 3.06 9.96 -7.41
N MET A 59 3.51 10.71 -8.42
CA MET A 59 2.99 12.05 -8.70
C MET A 59 1.52 12.01 -9.12
N CYS A 60 0.69 12.88 -8.54
CA CYS A 60 -0.71 13.03 -8.86
C CYS A 60 -0.97 14.36 -9.56
N ARG A 61 -1.37 14.32 -10.84
CA ARG A 61 -1.76 15.48 -11.69
C ARG A 61 -0.78 16.67 -11.65
N GLY A 62 0.49 16.46 -11.28
CA GLY A 62 1.43 17.57 -11.09
C GLY A 62 1.11 18.49 -9.88
N VAL A 63 0.13 18.14 -9.06
CA VAL A 63 -0.25 18.88 -7.85
C VAL A 63 0.63 18.51 -6.67
N GLY A 64 0.94 17.21 -6.52
CA GLY A 64 1.82 16.71 -5.48
C GLY A 64 1.85 15.18 -5.43
N PRO A 65 2.87 14.58 -4.79
CA PRO A 65 3.00 13.14 -4.73
C PRO A 65 2.05 12.52 -3.70
N ILE A 66 1.56 11.32 -4.04
CA ILE A 66 0.93 10.41 -3.09
C ILE A 66 2.02 9.55 -2.46
N LYS A 67 2.01 9.45 -1.14
CA LYS A 67 2.99 8.72 -0.32
C LYS A 67 2.32 7.77 0.66
N THR A 68 3.06 6.76 1.09
CA THR A 68 2.69 5.97 2.28
C THR A 68 2.78 6.84 3.54
N PRO A 69 2.02 6.52 4.61
CA PRO A 69 1.94 7.38 5.80
C PRO A 69 3.29 7.58 6.51
N ASP A 70 4.17 6.58 6.47
CA ASP A 70 5.48 6.61 7.13
C ASP A 70 6.64 6.84 6.15
N GLY A 71 6.36 7.15 4.87
CA GLY A 71 7.35 7.38 3.83
C GLY A 71 8.14 6.12 3.43
N GLU A 72 7.65 4.95 3.78
CA GLU A 72 8.20 3.66 3.38
C GLU A 72 7.88 3.33 1.92
N PRO A 73 8.61 2.41 1.27
CA PRO A 73 8.23 1.91 -0.05
C PRO A 73 6.83 1.29 -0.05
N PHE A 74 6.11 1.41 -1.17
CA PHE A 74 4.78 0.81 -1.31
C PHE A 74 4.79 -0.71 -1.11
N SER A 75 5.86 -1.40 -1.56
CA SER A 75 6.04 -2.84 -1.30
C SER A 75 6.13 -3.17 0.19
N GLU A 76 6.79 -2.32 0.97
CA GLU A 76 6.89 -2.50 2.41
C GLU A 76 5.55 -2.26 3.12
N PHE A 77 4.77 -1.27 2.66
CA PHE A 77 3.40 -1.07 3.15
C PHE A 77 2.53 -2.31 2.92
N VAL A 78 2.57 -2.90 1.70
CA VAL A 78 1.83 -4.13 1.38
C VAL A 78 2.33 -5.32 2.23
N ARG A 79 3.65 -5.45 2.43
CA ARG A 79 4.23 -6.47 3.30
C ARG A 79 3.72 -6.37 4.73
N LYS A 80 3.74 -5.17 5.31
CA LYS A 80 3.24 -4.90 6.66
C LYS A 80 1.75 -5.20 6.77
N ALA A 81 0.97 -4.85 5.76
CA ALA A 81 -0.47 -5.15 5.70
C ALA A 81 -0.73 -6.66 5.85
N LEU A 82 -0.06 -7.49 5.04
CA LEU A 82 -0.18 -8.95 5.15
C LEU A 82 0.30 -9.46 6.52
N LEU A 83 1.43 -8.96 7.01
CA LEU A 83 1.98 -9.35 8.31
C LEU A 83 1.02 -9.03 9.47
N ASP A 84 0.39 -7.87 9.45
CA ASP A 84 -0.53 -7.43 10.50
C ASP A 84 -1.82 -8.25 10.50
N GLU A 85 -2.34 -8.60 9.31
CA GLU A 85 -3.48 -9.53 9.16
C GLU A 85 -3.14 -10.92 9.73
N LEU A 86 -1.97 -11.46 9.40
CA LEU A 86 -1.50 -12.75 9.91
C LEU A 86 -1.32 -12.75 11.43
N LYS A 87 -0.75 -11.68 12.01
CA LYS A 87 -0.62 -11.50 13.46
C LYS A 87 -1.99 -11.46 14.15
N MET A 88 -2.92 -10.69 13.60
CA MET A 88 -4.28 -10.57 14.15
C MET A 88 -5.04 -11.90 14.09
N ALA A 89 -4.76 -12.71 13.07
CA ALA A 89 -5.35 -14.05 12.92
C ALA A 89 -4.68 -15.14 13.76
N ASN A 90 -3.57 -14.84 14.47
CA ASN A 90 -2.68 -15.80 15.12
C ASN A 90 -2.06 -16.83 14.14
N SER A 91 -1.86 -16.41 12.89
CA SER A 91 -1.28 -17.22 11.80
C SER A 91 0.14 -16.78 11.43
N TYR A 92 0.79 -15.97 12.24
CA TYR A 92 2.18 -15.55 12.08
C TYR A 92 3.11 -16.22 13.09
N SER A 93 4.26 -16.69 12.61
CA SER A 93 5.40 -17.07 13.46
C SER A 93 6.71 -16.81 12.71
N PRO A 94 7.71 -16.16 13.33
CA PRO A 94 9.02 -15.97 12.69
C PRO A 94 9.78 -17.28 12.49
N SER A 95 9.41 -18.35 13.20
CA SER A 95 9.98 -19.70 13.08
C SER A 95 9.09 -20.65 12.27
N ALA A 96 8.06 -20.14 11.60
CA ALA A 96 7.19 -20.98 10.77
C ALA A 96 8.00 -21.67 9.64
N PRO A 97 7.64 -22.90 9.26
CA PRO A 97 8.37 -23.67 8.25
C PRO A 97 8.25 -23.06 6.84
N VAL A 98 7.18 -22.32 6.60
CA VAL A 98 6.95 -21.64 5.31
C VAL A 98 7.12 -20.14 5.49
N THR A 99 8.03 -19.56 4.71
CA THR A 99 8.21 -18.10 4.59
C THR A 99 7.64 -17.64 3.27
N ILE A 100 6.81 -16.58 3.32
CA ILE A 100 6.27 -15.91 2.13
C ILE A 100 7.10 -14.65 1.86
N THR A 101 7.54 -14.49 0.61
CA THR A 101 8.11 -13.28 0.05
C THR A 101 7.19 -12.73 -1.03
N GLY A 102 7.31 -11.45 -1.37
CA GLY A 102 6.46 -10.82 -2.38
C GLY A 102 7.20 -9.93 -3.37
N SER A 103 6.60 -9.78 -4.55
CA SER A 103 7.00 -8.79 -5.55
C SER A 103 5.78 -7.95 -5.93
N LEU A 104 5.80 -6.66 -5.61
CA LEU A 104 4.80 -5.71 -6.10
C LEU A 104 5.13 -5.42 -7.57
N ASP A 105 4.46 -6.13 -8.47
CA ASP A 105 4.78 -6.15 -9.91
C ASP A 105 4.25 -4.91 -10.63
N ALA A 106 3.12 -4.38 -10.16
CA ALA A 106 2.55 -3.13 -10.63
C ALA A 106 1.91 -2.35 -9.48
N ILE A 107 2.08 -1.04 -9.53
CA ILE A 107 1.37 -0.06 -8.72
C ILE A 107 1.19 1.21 -9.52
N ASP A 108 -0.05 1.52 -9.83
CA ASP A 108 -0.43 2.77 -10.48
C ASP A 108 -1.84 3.19 -10.08
N PHE A 109 -2.21 4.41 -10.45
CA PHE A 109 -3.57 4.90 -10.28
C PHE A 109 -3.96 5.85 -11.42
N SER A 110 -5.27 5.98 -11.63
CA SER A 110 -5.85 7.06 -12.40
C SER A 110 -6.72 7.93 -11.50
N SER A 111 -6.23 9.11 -11.15
CA SER A 111 -7.03 10.07 -10.40
C SER A 111 -8.15 10.70 -11.24
N ASN A 112 -8.14 10.54 -12.58
CA ASN A 112 -9.20 11.01 -13.45
C ASN A 112 -10.40 10.04 -13.46
N SER A 113 -10.14 8.74 -13.60
CA SER A 113 -11.17 7.71 -13.57
C SER A 113 -11.48 7.21 -12.15
N GLY A 114 -10.64 7.52 -11.16
CA GLY A 114 -10.82 7.09 -9.77
C GLY A 114 -10.58 5.60 -9.60
N ASN A 115 -9.37 5.12 -9.93
CA ASN A 115 -9.02 3.72 -9.64
C ASN A 115 -7.54 3.55 -9.28
N TRP A 116 -7.25 2.57 -8.41
CA TRP A 116 -5.94 2.01 -8.16
C TRP A 116 -5.80 0.67 -8.87
N ASN A 117 -4.64 0.41 -9.48
CA ASN A 117 -4.27 -0.87 -10.04
C ASN A 117 -3.02 -1.40 -9.32
N LEU A 118 -3.15 -2.55 -8.71
CA LEU A 118 -2.09 -3.21 -7.96
C LEU A 118 -1.92 -4.63 -8.50
N ALA A 119 -0.69 -5.10 -8.66
CA ALA A 119 -0.38 -6.50 -8.95
C ALA A 119 0.72 -6.98 -8.02
N LEU A 120 0.53 -8.16 -7.44
CA LEU A 120 1.45 -8.76 -6.47
C LEU A 120 1.63 -10.24 -6.77
N THR A 121 2.87 -10.65 -6.90
CA THR A 121 3.27 -12.05 -6.88
C THR A 121 3.81 -12.42 -5.51
N VAL A 122 3.25 -13.44 -4.88
CA VAL A 122 3.76 -14.02 -3.63
C VAL A 122 4.40 -15.38 -3.91
N LYS A 123 5.54 -15.63 -3.25
CA LYS A 123 6.31 -16.88 -3.36
C LYS A 123 6.53 -17.46 -1.98
N ALA A 124 6.31 -18.75 -1.85
CA ALA A 124 6.61 -19.49 -0.63
C ALA A 124 7.97 -20.17 -0.71
N SER A 125 8.60 -20.36 0.45
CA SER A 125 9.92 -21.03 0.55
C SER A 125 9.93 -22.48 0.05
N ASN A 126 8.76 -23.09 -0.14
CA ASN A 126 8.59 -24.42 -0.75
C ASN A 126 8.61 -24.40 -2.30
N GLY A 127 8.89 -23.25 -2.92
CA GLY A 127 8.98 -23.08 -4.37
C GLY A 127 7.66 -22.76 -5.07
N LYS A 128 6.52 -22.81 -4.40
CA LYS A 128 5.23 -22.45 -4.96
C LYS A 128 5.07 -20.93 -5.04
N SER A 129 4.27 -20.46 -6.00
CA SER A 129 3.95 -19.04 -6.17
C SER A 129 2.52 -18.84 -6.66
N MET A 130 1.96 -17.66 -6.38
CA MET A 130 0.70 -17.20 -6.93
C MET A 130 0.77 -15.70 -7.23
N SER A 131 -0.05 -15.24 -8.15
CA SER A 131 -0.14 -13.81 -8.50
C SER A 131 -1.59 -13.36 -8.39
N VAL A 132 -1.76 -12.15 -7.86
CA VAL A 132 -3.08 -11.50 -7.74
C VAL A 132 -3.01 -10.09 -8.28
N SER A 133 -4.13 -9.59 -8.77
CA SER A 133 -4.29 -8.20 -9.17
C SER A 133 -5.56 -7.61 -8.57
N GLU A 134 -5.50 -6.32 -8.24
CA GLU A 134 -6.61 -5.54 -7.74
C GLU A 134 -6.78 -4.29 -8.60
N SER A 135 -8.02 -4.02 -9.00
CA SER A 135 -8.43 -2.74 -9.58
C SER A 135 -9.50 -2.17 -8.66
N TYR A 136 -9.10 -1.24 -7.80
CA TYR A 136 -9.97 -0.65 -6.77
C TYR A 136 -10.53 0.68 -7.26
N ALA A 137 -11.85 0.72 -7.50
CA ALA A 137 -12.55 1.93 -7.91
C ALA A 137 -12.90 2.82 -6.71
N TYR A 138 -12.76 4.13 -6.84
CA TYR A 138 -13.13 5.14 -5.86
C TYR A 138 -13.69 6.39 -6.51
N THR A 139 -14.45 7.19 -5.76
CA THR A 139 -14.96 8.47 -6.26
C THR A 139 -13.80 9.48 -6.37
N SER A 140 -13.66 10.10 -7.55
CA SER A 140 -12.65 11.11 -7.81
C SER A 140 -13.27 12.43 -8.23
N SER A 141 -12.72 13.54 -7.72
CA SER A 141 -13.12 14.90 -8.05
C SER A 141 -12.52 15.38 -9.38
N PHE A 142 -13.18 16.33 -10.01
CA PHE A 142 -12.60 17.10 -11.10
C PHE A 142 -11.43 17.98 -10.62
N TYR A 143 -11.50 18.55 -9.42
CA TYR A 143 -10.48 19.41 -8.85
C TYR A 143 -9.26 18.60 -8.40
N GLY A 144 -8.06 19.00 -8.89
CA GLY A 144 -6.81 18.25 -8.73
C GLY A 144 -6.45 17.90 -7.29
N GLU A 145 -6.45 18.89 -6.39
CA GLU A 145 -6.12 18.68 -4.97
C GLU A 145 -7.08 17.69 -4.28
N THR A 146 -8.38 17.87 -4.51
CA THR A 146 -9.41 16.97 -3.96
C THR A 146 -9.26 15.57 -4.52
N ALA A 147 -9.04 15.43 -5.84
CA ALA A 147 -8.82 14.15 -6.49
C ALA A 147 -7.58 13.43 -5.94
N CYS A 148 -6.47 14.14 -5.74
CA CYS A 148 -5.24 13.55 -5.21
C CYS A 148 -5.40 13.13 -3.75
N ASN A 149 -6.14 13.89 -2.94
CA ASN A 149 -6.49 13.47 -1.59
C ASN A 149 -7.37 12.21 -1.58
N GLN A 150 -8.41 12.15 -2.43
CA GLN A 150 -9.25 10.97 -2.59
C GLN A 150 -8.46 9.75 -3.05
N THR A 151 -7.51 9.95 -3.99
CA THR A 151 -6.60 8.89 -4.44
C THR A 151 -5.74 8.37 -3.28
N ALA A 152 -5.17 9.25 -2.46
CA ALA A 152 -4.38 8.86 -1.32
C ALA A 152 -5.21 8.05 -0.30
N GLN A 153 -6.44 8.49 0.01
CA GLN A 153 -7.33 7.80 0.94
C GLN A 153 -7.79 6.43 0.41
N ALA A 154 -7.90 6.26 -0.90
CA ALA A 154 -8.31 5.01 -1.54
C ALA A 154 -7.20 3.93 -1.57
N PHE A 155 -5.95 4.28 -1.30
CA PHE A 155 -4.83 3.33 -1.36
C PHE A 155 -4.94 2.23 -0.29
N MET A 156 -5.23 2.59 0.95
CA MET A 156 -5.32 1.62 2.04
C MET A 156 -6.42 0.56 1.79
N PRO A 157 -7.67 0.90 1.43
CA PRO A 157 -8.67 -0.11 1.10
C PRO A 157 -8.34 -0.91 -0.16
N ALA A 158 -7.63 -0.34 -1.14
CA ALA A 158 -7.12 -1.10 -2.28
C ALA A 158 -6.14 -2.19 -1.84
N VAL A 159 -5.25 -1.89 -0.89
CA VAL A 159 -4.32 -2.88 -0.31
C VAL A 159 -5.07 -3.92 0.52
N GLN A 160 -6.12 -3.53 1.28
CA GLN A 160 -6.97 -4.51 2.00
C GLN A 160 -7.59 -5.52 1.04
N ASN A 161 -8.11 -5.05 -0.11
CA ASN A 161 -8.68 -5.93 -1.13
C ASN A 161 -7.62 -6.84 -1.76
N LEU A 162 -6.44 -6.29 -2.08
CA LEU A 162 -5.32 -7.06 -2.63
C LEU A 162 -4.90 -8.20 -1.68
N VAL A 163 -4.71 -7.89 -0.39
CA VAL A 163 -4.43 -8.89 0.65
C VAL A 163 -5.57 -9.90 0.75
N GLY A 164 -6.82 -9.43 0.70
CA GLY A 164 -8.00 -10.30 0.73
C GLY A 164 -8.05 -11.29 -0.43
N LYS A 165 -7.66 -10.88 -1.64
CA LYS A 165 -7.56 -11.79 -2.80
C LYS A 165 -6.52 -12.88 -2.60
N ILE A 166 -5.44 -12.59 -1.88
CA ILE A 166 -4.45 -13.60 -1.50
C ILE A 166 -5.06 -14.58 -0.50
N VAL A 167 -5.41 -14.08 0.68
CA VAL A 167 -5.70 -14.91 1.86
C VAL A 167 -7.01 -15.69 1.77
N ARG A 168 -7.94 -15.25 0.90
CA ARG A 168 -9.21 -15.94 0.63
C ARG A 168 -9.16 -16.89 -0.56
N SER A 169 -8.03 -16.93 -1.28
CA SER A 169 -7.86 -17.82 -2.43
C SER A 169 -7.56 -19.26 -2.00
N GLN A 170 -8.11 -20.22 -2.71
CA GLN A 170 -7.72 -21.62 -2.55
C GLN A 170 -6.27 -21.87 -2.95
N GLU A 171 -5.73 -21.08 -3.88
CA GLU A 171 -4.31 -21.13 -4.26
C GLU A 171 -3.40 -20.79 -3.09
N PHE A 172 -3.83 -19.90 -2.18
CA PHE A 172 -3.07 -19.55 -0.99
C PHE A 172 -2.92 -20.76 -0.05
N ILE A 173 -3.98 -21.55 0.12
CA ILE A 173 -3.93 -22.77 0.92
C ILE A 173 -2.94 -23.76 0.29
N ALA A 174 -2.96 -23.92 -1.03
CA ALA A 174 -2.01 -24.75 -1.76
C ALA A 174 -0.57 -24.23 -1.67
N LEU A 175 -0.40 -22.89 -1.74
CA LEU A 175 0.90 -22.21 -1.63
C LEU A 175 1.61 -22.52 -0.31
N ILE A 176 0.86 -22.51 0.81
CA ILE A 176 1.39 -22.69 2.16
C ILE A 176 1.39 -24.14 2.64
N SER A 177 0.88 -25.06 1.82
CA SER A 177 0.94 -26.50 2.12
C SER A 177 2.34 -27.04 1.79
N GLN A 178 2.90 -27.79 2.74
CA GLN A 178 4.16 -28.53 2.55
C GLN A 178 4.01 -29.63 1.51
#